data_6c2a1226101e18d065170fed9e5e97f9
#
_entry.id   6c2a1226101e18d065170fed9e5e97f9
#
_cell.length_a   1.000
_cell.length_b   1.000
_cell.length_c   1.000
_cell.angle_alpha   90.00
_cell.angle_beta   90.00
_cell.angle_gamma   90.00
#
_symmetry.space_group_name_H-M   'P 1'
#
loop_
_entity.id
_entity.type
_entity.pdbx_description
1 polymer ?
#
loop_
_entity_poly.entity_id
_entity_poly.type
_entity_poly.pdbx_seq_one_letter_code
_entity_poly.pdbx_strand_id
1 'polypeptide(L)'
;MSSPSLTLPSQERPAARRRLLEILGALAIAATYVYLVLNQPADITGGPGSASALIALTGFLAGAVLLIVAVLPTLPASTLVLIPVALVLNIVLGQFVGSTLVPFYLDAIGTVLIAVLAGPAAGAATGALSSIVWSFFNPTVLPFAAGAALIGCLAGLAARYGLFRRFYLAPVAGFATGIIAGVVSAPVAAFVFGGTSGVATGAIVSAFRAMGDTLLAAITKQALISDPMDKAIVFTVVAILVYALPRRARLQFPFVRRHRVLAGNTPVEAAADAPAQGPGHGPAQGTSPDSARKG
;
A
#
# COMPACT_ATOMS: atom_id res chain seq x y z
N MET A 1 -3.51 31.05 -48.07
CA MET A 1 -2.31 30.41 -47.51
C MET A 1 -2.69 29.89 -46.14
N SER A 2 -2.99 28.59 -46.05
CA SER A 2 -3.43 27.95 -44.81
C SER A 2 -2.21 27.47 -44.07
N SER A 3 -1.97 27.98 -42.86
CA SER A 3 -0.86 27.56 -42.01
C SER A 3 -1.10 26.13 -41.52
N PRO A 4 -0.10 25.22 -41.63
CA PRO A 4 -0.25 23.87 -41.09
C PRO A 4 -0.21 23.95 -39.55
N SER A 5 -1.27 23.43 -38.91
CA SER A 5 -1.32 23.23 -37.47
C SER A 5 -0.28 22.18 -37.08
N LEU A 6 0.81 22.60 -36.45
CA LEU A 6 1.78 21.73 -35.79
C LEU A 6 1.09 21.07 -34.61
N THR A 7 0.60 19.87 -34.83
CA THR A 7 0.19 18.98 -33.73
C THR A 7 1.43 18.57 -32.94
N LEU A 8 1.58 19.14 -31.76
CA LEU A 8 2.62 18.74 -30.81
C LEU A 8 2.47 17.25 -30.48
N PRO A 9 3.53 16.43 -30.55
CA PRO A 9 3.44 15.01 -30.25
C PRO A 9 3.15 14.78 -28.77
N SER A 10 1.95 14.35 -28.54
CA SER A 10 1.36 13.57 -27.45
C SER A 10 2.08 13.52 -26.11
N GLN A 11 1.43 14.10 -25.12
CA GLN A 11 1.63 13.87 -23.67
C GLN A 11 1.28 12.42 -23.23
N GLU A 12 0.97 11.52 -24.15
CA GLU A 12 0.58 10.12 -23.84
C GLU A 12 1.75 9.21 -23.48
N ARG A 13 2.98 9.53 -23.95
CA ARG A 13 4.17 8.71 -23.70
C ARG A 13 4.53 8.51 -22.23
N PRO A 14 4.43 9.52 -21.34
CA PRO A 14 4.76 9.32 -19.92
C PRO A 14 3.77 8.41 -19.17
N ALA A 15 2.48 8.44 -19.52
CA ALA A 15 1.47 7.61 -18.90
C ALA A 15 1.58 6.12 -19.32
N ALA A 16 1.87 5.86 -20.60
CA ALA A 16 2.09 4.51 -21.11
C ALA A 16 3.35 3.86 -20.52
N ARG A 17 4.46 4.60 -20.45
CA ARG A 17 5.71 4.14 -19.82
C ARG A 17 5.49 3.78 -18.34
N ARG A 18 4.78 4.61 -17.61
CA ARG A 18 4.45 4.37 -16.21
C ARG A 18 3.67 3.07 -16.04
N ARG A 19 2.59 2.87 -16.79
CA ARG A 19 1.79 1.64 -16.76
C ARG A 19 2.62 0.42 -17.12
N LEU A 20 3.50 0.52 -18.12
CA LEU A 20 4.41 -0.56 -18.48
C LEU A 20 5.32 -0.95 -17.31
N LEU A 21 5.93 0.03 -16.64
CA LEU A 21 6.78 -0.22 -15.47
C LEU A 21 5.98 -0.84 -14.29
N GLU A 22 4.75 -0.37 -14.04
CA GLU A 22 3.86 -0.96 -13.03
C GLU A 22 3.55 -2.42 -13.35
N ILE A 23 3.23 -2.75 -14.61
CA ILE A 23 2.96 -4.11 -15.05
C ILE A 23 4.22 -4.98 -14.95
N LEU A 24 5.36 -4.52 -15.47
CA LEU A 24 6.61 -5.26 -15.41
C LEU A 24 7.05 -5.51 -13.97
N GLY A 25 6.90 -4.54 -13.09
CA GLY A 25 7.21 -4.69 -11.67
C GLY A 25 6.30 -5.73 -10.99
N ALA A 26 5.00 -5.67 -11.26
CA ALA A 26 4.05 -6.65 -10.74
C ALA A 26 4.34 -8.07 -11.29
N LEU A 27 4.65 -8.19 -12.59
CA LEU A 27 5.02 -9.47 -13.22
C LEU A 27 6.33 -10.04 -12.64
N ALA A 28 7.33 -9.21 -12.37
CA ALA A 28 8.58 -9.66 -11.76
C ALA A 28 8.33 -10.25 -10.37
N ILE A 29 7.51 -9.57 -9.53
CA ILE A 29 7.12 -10.09 -8.21
C ILE A 29 6.33 -11.38 -8.34
N ALA A 30 5.35 -11.44 -9.24
CA ALA A 30 4.53 -12.63 -9.45
C ALA A 30 5.35 -13.81 -10.00
N ALA A 31 6.25 -13.56 -10.95
CA ALA A 31 7.13 -14.60 -11.50
C ALA A 31 8.08 -15.16 -10.44
N THR A 32 8.63 -14.30 -9.59
CA THR A 32 9.48 -14.73 -8.45
C THR A 32 8.70 -15.58 -7.46
N TYR A 33 7.46 -15.18 -7.14
CA TYR A 33 6.56 -15.98 -6.30
C TYR A 33 6.29 -17.37 -6.91
N VAL A 34 5.92 -17.42 -8.19
CA VAL A 34 5.65 -18.69 -8.89
C VAL A 34 6.90 -19.56 -8.91
N TYR A 35 8.08 -18.98 -9.17
CA TYR A 35 9.36 -19.68 -9.09
C TYR A 35 9.54 -20.35 -7.72
N LEU A 36 9.32 -19.62 -6.62
CA LEU A 36 9.49 -20.16 -5.27
C LEU A 36 8.51 -21.28 -4.96
N VAL A 37 7.24 -21.12 -5.32
CA VAL A 37 6.20 -22.12 -5.05
C VAL A 37 6.40 -23.40 -5.87
N LEU A 38 6.84 -23.28 -7.13
CA LEU A 38 7.04 -24.45 -8.01
C LEU A 38 8.34 -25.18 -7.72
N ASN A 39 9.44 -24.47 -7.44
CA ASN A 39 10.75 -25.10 -7.24
C ASN A 39 11.01 -25.49 -5.78
N GLN A 40 10.27 -24.95 -4.83
CA GLN A 40 10.34 -25.26 -3.39
C GLN A 40 11.80 -25.34 -2.87
N PRO A 41 12.63 -24.31 -3.08
CA PRO A 41 14.06 -24.41 -2.80
C PRO A 41 14.33 -24.53 -1.29
N ALA A 42 14.94 -25.64 -0.90
CA ALA A 42 15.25 -25.93 0.49
C ALA A 42 16.33 -25.00 1.10
N ASP A 43 17.12 -24.36 0.25
CA ASP A 43 18.25 -23.50 0.65
C ASP A 43 17.86 -22.02 0.85
N ILE A 44 16.60 -21.64 0.58
CA ILE A 44 16.16 -20.22 0.64
C ILE A 44 16.31 -19.61 2.04
N THR A 45 16.19 -20.41 3.09
CA THR A 45 16.36 -19.97 4.49
C THR A 45 17.79 -20.10 4.98
N GLY A 46 18.71 -20.64 4.15
CA GLY A 46 20.12 -20.82 4.45
C GLY A 46 20.95 -19.52 4.50
N GLY A 47 20.30 -18.38 4.34
CA GLY A 47 20.91 -17.06 4.38
C GLY A 47 21.06 -16.41 2.99
N PRO A 48 21.48 -15.13 2.95
CA PRO A 48 21.52 -14.34 1.71
C PRO A 48 22.53 -14.83 0.66
N GLY A 49 23.35 -15.82 0.98
CA GLY A 49 24.35 -16.39 0.07
C GLY A 49 23.87 -17.59 -0.74
N SER A 50 22.69 -18.15 -0.48
CA SER A 50 22.16 -19.25 -1.28
C SER A 50 21.68 -18.79 -2.67
N ALA A 51 21.81 -19.64 -3.68
CA ALA A 51 21.42 -19.29 -5.05
C ALA A 51 19.94 -18.93 -5.15
N SER A 52 19.06 -19.68 -4.50
CA SER A 52 17.63 -19.41 -4.49
C SER A 52 17.25 -18.14 -3.72
N ALA A 53 17.94 -17.84 -2.62
CA ALA A 53 17.76 -16.57 -1.90
C ALA A 53 18.19 -15.37 -2.75
N LEU A 54 19.29 -15.50 -3.52
CA LEU A 54 19.73 -14.46 -4.43
C LEU A 54 18.74 -14.25 -5.60
N ILE A 55 18.22 -15.33 -6.17
CA ILE A 55 17.17 -15.26 -7.22
C ILE A 55 15.92 -14.58 -6.67
N ALA A 56 15.45 -14.99 -5.49
CA ALA A 56 14.30 -14.38 -4.85
C ALA A 56 14.54 -12.90 -4.52
N LEU A 57 15.69 -12.57 -3.92
CA LEU A 57 16.07 -11.20 -3.58
C LEU A 57 16.13 -10.32 -4.83
N THR A 58 16.83 -10.74 -5.86
CA THR A 58 16.97 -9.97 -7.11
C THR A 58 15.64 -9.80 -7.83
N GLY A 59 14.81 -10.85 -7.89
CA GLY A 59 13.49 -10.79 -8.53
C GLY A 59 12.53 -9.87 -7.81
N PHE A 60 12.41 -9.98 -6.49
CA PHE A 60 11.56 -9.10 -5.68
C PHE A 60 12.09 -7.66 -5.66
N LEU A 61 13.40 -7.46 -5.57
CA LEU A 61 14.02 -6.15 -5.60
C LEU A 61 13.80 -5.47 -6.96
N ALA A 62 14.02 -6.18 -8.07
CA ALA A 62 13.76 -5.66 -9.41
C ALA A 62 12.30 -5.23 -9.56
N GLY A 63 11.36 -6.07 -9.13
CA GLY A 63 9.94 -5.73 -9.14
C GLY A 63 9.59 -4.51 -8.29
N ALA A 64 10.10 -4.44 -7.06
CA ALA A 64 9.90 -3.29 -6.18
C ALA A 64 10.49 -1.99 -6.75
N VAL A 65 11.70 -2.04 -7.31
CA VAL A 65 12.36 -0.89 -7.95
C VAL A 65 11.56 -0.42 -9.16
N LEU A 66 11.09 -1.32 -10.02
CA LEU A 66 10.24 -0.96 -11.16
C LEU A 66 8.96 -0.25 -10.72
N LEU A 67 8.30 -0.74 -9.67
CA LEU A 67 7.12 -0.10 -9.09
C LEU A 67 7.44 1.29 -8.53
N ILE A 68 8.57 1.43 -7.82
CA ILE A 68 8.99 2.73 -7.27
C ILE A 68 9.28 3.71 -8.39
N VAL A 69 10.08 3.33 -9.39
CA VAL A 69 10.40 4.18 -10.54
C VAL A 69 9.13 4.61 -11.29
N ALA A 70 8.13 3.73 -11.38
CA ALA A 70 6.85 4.06 -11.99
C ALA A 70 6.08 5.13 -11.22
N VAL A 71 6.07 5.08 -9.89
CA VAL A 71 5.25 5.97 -9.06
C VAL A 71 6.00 7.21 -8.58
N LEU A 72 7.33 7.17 -8.50
CA LEU A 72 8.19 8.23 -7.98
C LEU A 72 7.85 9.63 -8.51
N PRO A 73 7.63 9.83 -9.83
CA PRO A 73 7.30 11.15 -10.37
C PRO A 73 5.96 11.71 -9.91
N THR A 74 5.10 10.86 -9.33
CA THR A 74 3.75 11.25 -8.88
C THR A 74 3.64 11.39 -7.38
N LEU A 75 4.68 11.01 -6.64
CA LEU A 75 4.69 11.06 -5.19
C LEU A 75 5.13 12.43 -4.69
N PRO A 76 4.41 13.05 -3.76
CA PRO A 76 4.88 14.25 -3.06
C PRO A 76 6.06 13.88 -2.14
N ALA A 77 6.91 14.86 -1.84
CA ALA A 77 8.07 14.67 -0.96
C ALA A 77 7.67 14.08 0.41
N SER A 78 6.50 14.46 0.93
CA SER A 78 5.96 13.90 2.17
C SER A 78 5.77 12.38 2.12
N THR A 79 5.34 11.82 0.98
CA THR A 79 5.21 10.36 0.83
C THR A 79 6.59 9.68 0.80
N LEU A 80 7.57 10.29 0.14
CA LEU A 80 8.92 9.72 0.06
C LEU A 80 9.55 9.57 1.45
N VAL A 81 9.35 10.55 2.33
CA VAL A 81 9.82 10.49 3.73
C VAL A 81 9.03 9.44 4.54
N LEU A 82 7.75 9.25 4.23
CA LEU A 82 6.92 8.27 4.95
C LEU A 82 7.25 6.81 4.59
N ILE A 83 7.80 6.51 3.41
CA ILE A 83 8.12 5.13 3.01
C ILE A 83 9.12 4.49 3.99
N PRO A 84 10.30 5.05 4.29
CA PRO A 84 11.20 4.48 5.29
C PRO A 84 10.55 4.30 6.66
N VAL A 85 9.75 5.26 7.11
CA VAL A 85 9.00 5.15 8.38
C VAL A 85 8.01 3.98 8.34
N ALA A 86 7.32 3.80 7.22
CA ALA A 86 6.40 2.69 7.01
C ALA A 86 7.10 1.33 7.05
N LEU A 87 8.32 1.22 6.46
CA LEU A 87 9.13 0.01 6.52
C LEU A 87 9.51 -0.32 7.97
N VAL A 88 10.04 0.66 8.69
CA VAL A 88 10.43 0.48 10.11
C VAL A 88 9.22 0.06 10.94
N LEU A 89 8.06 0.70 10.73
CA LEU A 89 6.83 0.37 11.44
C LEU A 89 6.41 -1.10 11.20
N ASN A 90 6.44 -1.54 9.94
CA ASN A 90 6.11 -2.91 9.59
C ASN A 90 7.05 -3.93 10.24
N ILE A 91 8.36 -3.68 10.15
CA ILE A 91 9.40 -4.58 10.68
C ILE A 91 9.31 -4.67 12.20
N VAL A 92 9.22 -3.52 12.88
CA VAL A 92 9.18 -3.48 14.35
C VAL A 92 7.91 -4.15 14.86
N LEU A 93 6.74 -3.81 14.30
CA LEU A 93 5.48 -4.41 14.75
C LEU A 93 5.43 -5.90 14.41
N GLY A 94 5.82 -6.29 13.20
CA GLY A 94 5.84 -7.69 12.80
C GLY A 94 6.77 -8.55 13.66
N GLN A 95 7.96 -8.05 13.98
CA GLN A 95 8.91 -8.74 14.84
C GLN A 95 8.39 -8.83 16.28
N PHE A 96 7.88 -7.72 16.83
CA PHE A 96 7.40 -7.68 18.20
C PHE A 96 6.13 -8.53 18.37
N VAL A 97 5.10 -8.31 17.54
CA VAL A 97 3.81 -9.01 17.67
C VAL A 97 3.96 -10.48 17.30
N GLY A 98 4.73 -10.81 16.25
CA GLY A 98 4.97 -12.19 15.83
C GLY A 98 5.71 -13.06 16.87
N SER A 99 6.41 -12.43 17.84
CA SER A 99 7.04 -13.12 18.97
C SER A 99 6.10 -13.36 20.15
N THR A 100 4.86 -12.87 20.09
CA THR A 100 3.87 -13.03 21.16
C THR A 100 2.99 -14.28 20.96
N LEU A 101 2.13 -14.55 21.93
CA LEU A 101 1.11 -15.62 21.84
C LEU A 101 -0.15 -15.19 21.06
N VAL A 102 -0.15 -14.02 20.46
CA VAL A 102 -1.26 -13.53 19.63
C VAL A 102 -1.05 -14.02 18.20
N PRO A 103 -2.06 -14.64 17.54
CA PRO A 103 -1.92 -15.19 16.19
C PRO A 103 -2.02 -14.11 15.09
N PHE A 104 -1.45 -12.94 15.32
CA PHE A 104 -1.40 -11.82 14.39
C PHE A 104 0.04 -11.35 14.20
N TYR A 105 0.31 -10.64 13.10
CA TYR A 105 1.64 -10.07 12.83
C TYR A 105 1.63 -8.55 12.85
N LEU A 106 0.53 -7.92 12.42
CA LEU A 106 0.36 -6.47 12.27
C LEU A 106 1.48 -5.79 11.44
N ASP A 107 2.13 -6.56 10.60
CA ASP A 107 3.33 -6.23 9.83
C ASP A 107 3.05 -5.42 8.55
N ALA A 108 1.80 -5.04 8.32
CA ALA A 108 1.36 -4.36 7.11
C ALA A 108 0.79 -2.95 7.35
N ILE A 109 0.87 -2.41 8.57
CA ILE A 109 0.30 -1.09 8.90
C ILE A 109 0.93 0.00 8.03
N GLY A 110 2.25 0.04 7.93
CA GLY A 110 2.96 0.99 7.08
C GLY A 110 2.65 0.79 5.59
N THR A 111 2.60 -0.46 5.13
CA THR A 111 2.23 -0.80 3.75
C THR A 111 0.84 -0.29 3.39
N VAL A 112 -0.16 -0.56 4.23
CA VAL A 112 -1.55 -0.11 4.02
C VAL A 112 -1.65 1.41 4.12
N LEU A 113 -0.91 2.05 5.03
CA LEU A 113 -0.86 3.51 5.14
C LEU A 113 -0.35 4.16 3.84
N ILE A 114 0.77 3.71 3.31
CA ILE A 114 1.29 4.23 2.02
C ILE A 114 0.32 3.92 0.88
N ALA A 115 -0.29 2.75 0.85
CA ALA A 115 -1.27 2.37 -0.15
C ALA A 115 -2.50 3.31 -0.16
N VAL A 116 -3.01 3.68 1.01
CA VAL A 116 -4.15 4.59 1.16
C VAL A 116 -3.78 6.02 0.75
N LEU A 117 -2.56 6.47 1.04
CA LEU A 117 -2.11 7.83 0.75
C LEU A 117 -1.59 8.02 -0.69
N ALA A 118 -0.97 6.99 -1.28
CA ALA A 118 -0.23 7.09 -2.54
C ALA A 118 -0.68 6.10 -3.63
N GLY A 119 -1.57 5.17 -3.31
CA GLY A 119 -2.19 4.25 -4.27
C GLY A 119 -1.57 2.86 -4.37
N PRO A 120 -2.15 2.00 -5.25
CA PRO A 120 -1.84 0.56 -5.27
C PRO A 120 -0.37 0.23 -5.56
N ALA A 121 0.24 0.89 -6.54
CA ALA A 121 1.63 0.60 -6.92
C ALA A 121 2.63 1.04 -5.84
N ALA A 122 2.38 2.19 -5.18
CA ALA A 122 3.19 2.63 -4.05
C ALA A 122 3.06 1.69 -2.85
N GLY A 123 1.84 1.24 -2.55
CA GLY A 123 1.58 0.24 -1.51
C GLY A 123 2.26 -1.09 -1.79
N ALA A 124 2.16 -1.60 -3.03
CA ALA A 124 2.81 -2.84 -3.45
C ALA A 124 4.34 -2.76 -3.33
N ALA A 125 4.92 -1.65 -3.79
CA ALA A 125 6.36 -1.42 -3.66
C ALA A 125 6.81 -1.37 -2.19
N THR A 126 6.05 -0.67 -1.34
CA THR A 126 6.34 -0.57 0.10
C THR A 126 6.26 -1.93 0.78
N GLY A 127 5.24 -2.74 0.47
CA GLY A 127 5.10 -4.10 1.00
C GLY A 127 6.27 -5.01 0.62
N ALA A 128 6.61 -5.05 -0.68
CA ALA A 128 7.75 -5.83 -1.15
C ALA A 128 9.07 -5.37 -0.50
N LEU A 129 9.34 -4.07 -0.47
CA LEU A 129 10.53 -3.50 0.16
C LEU A 129 10.60 -3.82 1.65
N SER A 130 9.47 -3.79 2.35
CA SER A 130 9.41 -4.11 3.77
C SER A 130 9.92 -5.53 4.03
N SER A 131 9.43 -6.52 3.27
CA SER A 131 9.90 -7.89 3.37
C SER A 131 11.36 -8.06 2.94
N ILE A 132 11.81 -7.35 1.90
CA ILE A 132 13.21 -7.37 1.45
C ILE A 132 14.13 -6.81 2.53
N VAL A 133 13.85 -5.64 3.09
CA VAL A 133 14.67 -5.02 4.14
C VAL A 133 14.66 -5.88 5.40
N TRP A 134 13.49 -6.40 5.79
CA TRP A 134 13.39 -7.29 6.95
C TRP A 134 14.19 -8.59 6.76
N SER A 135 14.29 -9.09 5.53
CA SER A 135 15.00 -10.34 5.25
C SER A 135 16.51 -10.28 5.54
N PHE A 136 17.12 -9.11 5.63
CA PHE A 136 18.51 -8.96 6.08
C PHE A 136 18.71 -9.31 7.57
N PHE A 137 17.63 -9.22 8.37
CA PHE A 137 17.64 -9.58 9.80
C PHE A 137 16.95 -10.92 10.04
N ASN A 138 15.97 -11.28 9.20
CA ASN A 138 15.20 -12.51 9.28
C ASN A 138 14.96 -13.06 7.85
N PRO A 139 15.85 -13.94 7.35
CA PRO A 139 15.76 -14.46 5.98
C PRO A 139 14.44 -15.17 5.64
N THR A 140 13.71 -15.67 6.66
CA THR A 140 12.45 -16.38 6.49
C THR A 140 11.33 -15.50 5.94
N VAL A 141 11.48 -14.17 5.99
CA VAL A 141 10.46 -13.20 5.54
C VAL A 141 10.53 -12.95 4.03
N LEU A 142 11.68 -13.14 3.39
CA LEU A 142 11.87 -12.84 1.97
C LEU A 142 10.83 -13.51 1.04
N PRO A 143 10.49 -14.80 1.20
CA PRO A 143 9.51 -15.47 0.34
C PRO A 143 8.11 -14.85 0.39
N PHE A 144 7.77 -14.14 1.46
CA PHE A 144 6.48 -13.47 1.65
C PHE A 144 6.39 -12.07 1.00
N ALA A 145 7.45 -11.60 0.33
CA ALA A 145 7.46 -10.28 -0.32
C ALA A 145 6.33 -10.10 -1.35
N ALA A 146 5.95 -11.17 -2.06
CA ALA A 146 4.82 -11.13 -2.99
C ALA A 146 3.48 -10.95 -2.26
N GLY A 147 3.27 -11.64 -1.13
CA GLY A 147 2.09 -11.48 -0.28
C GLY A 147 1.98 -10.06 0.27
N ALA A 148 3.10 -9.50 0.76
CA ALA A 148 3.16 -8.13 1.25
C ALA A 148 2.88 -7.09 0.15
N ALA A 149 3.41 -7.30 -1.07
CA ALA A 149 3.09 -6.48 -2.23
C ALA A 149 1.60 -6.56 -2.61
N LEU A 150 1.02 -7.76 -2.58
CA LEU A 150 -0.39 -7.99 -2.86
C LEU A 150 -1.28 -7.24 -1.85
N ILE A 151 -0.97 -7.32 -0.56
CA ILE A 151 -1.68 -6.55 0.50
C ILE A 151 -1.65 -5.06 0.20
N GLY A 152 -0.48 -4.51 -0.14
CA GLY A 152 -0.34 -3.10 -0.51
C GLY A 152 -1.14 -2.72 -1.75
N CYS A 153 -1.13 -3.57 -2.78
CA CYS A 153 -1.93 -3.38 -3.98
C CYS A 153 -3.43 -3.35 -3.66
N LEU A 154 -3.94 -4.36 -2.96
CA LEU A 154 -5.35 -4.49 -2.60
C LEU A 154 -5.82 -3.35 -1.69
N ALA A 155 -5.00 -2.92 -0.73
CA ALA A 155 -5.29 -1.77 0.12
C ALA A 155 -5.42 -0.47 -0.69
N GLY A 156 -4.52 -0.26 -1.65
CA GLY A 156 -4.58 0.91 -2.54
C GLY A 156 -5.78 0.86 -3.48
N LEU A 157 -6.19 -0.32 -3.96
CA LEU A 157 -7.43 -0.50 -4.72
C LEU A 157 -8.66 -0.24 -3.85
N ALA A 158 -8.70 -0.78 -2.63
CA ALA A 158 -9.77 -0.51 -1.67
C ALA A 158 -9.92 1.00 -1.41
N ALA A 159 -8.80 1.71 -1.22
CA ALA A 159 -8.78 3.15 -1.09
C ALA A 159 -9.29 3.88 -2.36
N ARG A 160 -8.84 3.44 -3.53
CA ARG A 160 -9.29 3.99 -4.83
C ARG A 160 -10.80 3.84 -5.04
N TYR A 161 -11.38 2.72 -4.66
CA TYR A 161 -12.82 2.47 -4.74
C TYR A 161 -13.62 3.09 -3.57
N GLY A 162 -12.95 3.78 -2.66
CA GLY A 162 -13.59 4.55 -1.59
C GLY A 162 -14.03 3.73 -0.39
N LEU A 163 -13.50 2.51 -0.19
CA LEU A 163 -13.80 1.70 0.99
C LEU A 163 -13.31 2.34 2.30
N PHE A 164 -12.40 3.31 2.23
CA PHE A 164 -11.98 4.13 3.37
C PHE A 164 -12.85 5.38 3.61
N ARG A 165 -13.86 5.66 2.77
CA ARG A 165 -14.77 6.80 2.98
C ARG A 165 -15.68 6.59 4.18
N ARG A 166 -16.03 5.36 4.46
CA ARG A 166 -16.86 4.97 5.60
C ARG A 166 -16.02 4.10 6.51
N PHE A 167 -15.85 4.53 7.74
CA PHE A 167 -14.96 3.86 8.71
C PHE A 167 -15.23 2.35 8.83
N TYR A 168 -16.50 1.92 8.82
CA TYR A 168 -16.87 0.51 8.94
C TYR A 168 -16.55 -0.35 7.70
N LEU A 169 -16.28 0.25 6.53
CA LEU A 169 -15.89 -0.50 5.34
C LEU A 169 -14.40 -0.83 5.32
N ALA A 170 -13.57 -0.10 6.06
CA ALA A 170 -12.14 -0.38 6.13
C ALA A 170 -11.85 -1.78 6.71
N PRO A 171 -12.38 -2.20 7.89
CA PRO A 171 -12.17 -3.55 8.39
C PRO A 171 -12.74 -4.64 7.46
N VAL A 172 -13.85 -4.39 6.77
CA VAL A 172 -14.41 -5.35 5.80
C VAL A 172 -13.45 -5.53 4.61
N ALA A 173 -12.88 -4.44 4.09
CA ALA A 173 -11.87 -4.50 3.04
C ALA A 173 -10.59 -5.20 3.53
N GLY A 174 -10.19 -4.96 4.77
CA GLY A 174 -9.07 -5.64 5.41
C GLY A 174 -9.32 -7.14 5.54
N PHE A 175 -10.49 -7.53 6.01
CA PHE A 175 -10.89 -8.94 6.13
C PHE A 175 -10.83 -9.67 4.78
N ALA A 176 -11.41 -9.08 3.73
CA ALA A 176 -11.34 -9.64 2.38
C ALA A 176 -9.90 -9.71 1.85
N THR A 177 -9.09 -8.67 2.12
CA THR A 177 -7.67 -8.67 1.77
C THR A 177 -6.91 -9.78 2.49
N GLY A 178 -7.21 -10.03 3.77
CA GLY A 178 -6.61 -11.09 4.56
C GLY A 178 -6.93 -12.48 4.04
N ILE A 179 -8.17 -12.75 3.58
CA ILE A 179 -8.51 -14.01 2.93
C ILE A 179 -7.62 -14.25 1.69
N ILE A 180 -7.52 -13.25 0.82
CA ILE A 180 -6.72 -13.36 -0.42
C ILE A 180 -5.24 -13.52 -0.08
N ALA A 181 -4.71 -12.73 0.86
CA ALA A 181 -3.33 -12.79 1.30
C ALA A 181 -3.00 -14.15 1.94
N GLY A 182 -3.87 -14.68 2.79
CA GLY A 182 -3.71 -15.98 3.43
C GLY A 182 -3.62 -17.12 2.42
N VAL A 183 -4.52 -17.13 1.41
CA VAL A 183 -4.48 -18.14 0.33
C VAL A 183 -3.17 -18.06 -0.46
N VAL A 184 -2.68 -16.86 -0.74
CA VAL A 184 -1.41 -16.67 -1.49
C VAL A 184 -0.19 -16.99 -0.62
N SER A 185 -0.21 -16.71 0.66
CA SER A 185 0.90 -16.96 1.58
C SER A 185 1.02 -18.43 2.00
N ALA A 186 -0.09 -19.18 2.04
CA ALA A 186 -0.11 -20.56 2.52
C ALA A 186 0.84 -21.52 1.73
N PRO A 187 0.90 -21.51 0.39
CA PRO A 187 1.84 -22.33 -0.36
C PRO A 187 3.31 -21.99 -0.05
N VAL A 188 3.63 -20.70 0.12
CA VAL A 188 4.97 -20.27 0.50
C VAL A 188 5.33 -20.81 1.89
N ALA A 189 4.44 -20.65 2.85
CA ALA A 189 4.65 -21.14 4.22
C ALA A 189 4.79 -22.66 4.24
N ALA A 190 3.99 -23.40 3.47
CA ALA A 190 4.01 -24.85 3.45
C ALA A 190 5.23 -25.42 2.69
N PHE A 191 5.51 -24.93 1.49
CA PHE A 191 6.43 -25.58 0.57
C PHE A 191 7.84 -24.98 0.60
N VAL A 192 7.95 -23.66 0.85
CA VAL A 192 9.24 -23.01 0.87
C VAL A 192 9.81 -22.95 2.28
N PHE A 193 8.95 -22.69 3.26
CA PHE A 193 9.36 -22.50 4.64
C PHE A 193 9.17 -23.76 5.51
N GLY A 194 8.23 -24.65 5.15
CA GLY A 194 7.94 -25.89 5.89
C GLY A 194 7.15 -25.68 7.18
N GLY A 195 6.53 -24.51 7.37
CA GLY A 195 5.75 -24.19 8.56
C GLY A 195 5.41 -22.72 8.69
N THR A 196 5.17 -22.26 9.91
CA THR A 196 4.93 -20.85 10.24
C THR A 196 6.00 -20.32 11.18
N SER A 197 6.34 -19.04 11.05
CA SER A 197 7.38 -18.39 11.83
C SER A 197 6.90 -17.87 13.21
N GLY A 198 5.58 -17.73 13.38
CA GLY A 198 5.01 -17.19 14.62
C GLY A 198 4.74 -18.28 15.66
N VAL A 199 4.92 -17.96 16.94
CA VAL A 199 4.69 -18.90 18.04
C VAL A 199 3.23 -19.36 18.08
N ALA A 200 2.27 -18.44 18.07
CA ALA A 200 0.85 -18.77 18.13
C ALA A 200 0.33 -19.42 16.84
N THR A 201 0.76 -18.93 15.67
CA THR A 201 0.39 -19.51 14.38
C THR A 201 0.95 -20.92 14.23
N GLY A 202 2.17 -21.16 14.69
CA GLY A 202 2.79 -22.49 14.73
C GLY A 202 2.02 -23.48 15.63
N ALA A 203 1.55 -23.02 16.79
CA ALA A 203 0.73 -23.85 17.68
C ALA A 203 -0.60 -24.27 17.02
N ILE A 204 -1.27 -23.33 16.32
CA ILE A 204 -2.51 -23.63 15.59
C ILE A 204 -2.26 -24.64 14.46
N VAL A 205 -1.18 -24.48 13.68
CA VAL A 205 -0.79 -25.45 12.63
C VAL A 205 -0.52 -26.81 13.23
N SER A 206 0.21 -26.89 14.35
CA SER A 206 0.52 -28.13 15.04
C SER A 206 -0.76 -28.85 15.52
N ALA A 207 -1.75 -28.10 16.02
CA ALA A 207 -3.03 -28.66 16.41
C ALA A 207 -3.79 -29.28 15.22
N PHE A 208 -3.87 -28.59 14.07
CA PHE A 208 -4.48 -29.16 12.86
C PHE A 208 -3.71 -30.38 12.32
N ARG A 209 -2.38 -30.34 12.41
CA ARG A 209 -1.54 -31.51 12.05
C ARG A 209 -1.83 -32.72 12.96
N ALA A 210 -2.01 -32.49 14.26
CA ALA A 210 -2.37 -33.54 15.20
C ALA A 210 -3.76 -34.16 14.93
N MET A 211 -4.67 -33.37 14.31
CA MET A 211 -5.97 -33.86 13.85
C MET A 211 -5.92 -34.61 12.50
N GLY A 212 -4.73 -34.77 11.89
CA GLY A 212 -4.54 -35.54 10.66
C GLY A 212 -4.51 -34.70 9.37
N ASP A 213 -4.54 -33.37 9.45
CA ASP A 213 -4.44 -32.52 8.27
C ASP A 213 -3.05 -32.63 7.62
N THR A 214 -2.99 -32.47 6.30
CA THR A 214 -1.72 -32.27 5.58
C THR A 214 -1.11 -30.91 5.99
N LEU A 215 0.21 -30.73 5.82
CA LEU A 215 0.87 -29.48 6.18
C LEU A 215 0.23 -28.27 5.47
N LEU A 216 -0.02 -28.36 4.17
CA LEU A 216 -0.66 -27.31 3.39
C LEU A 216 -2.08 -27.02 3.92
N ALA A 217 -2.88 -28.06 4.20
CA ALA A 217 -4.23 -27.89 4.73
C ALA A 217 -4.23 -27.19 6.11
N ALA A 218 -3.34 -27.63 7.01
CA ALA A 218 -3.18 -27.06 8.33
C ALA A 218 -2.79 -25.57 8.29
N ILE A 219 -1.81 -25.23 7.44
CA ILE A 219 -1.37 -23.83 7.25
C ILE A 219 -2.46 -23.00 6.58
N THR A 220 -3.13 -23.53 5.56
CA THR A 220 -4.23 -22.81 4.90
C THR A 220 -5.38 -22.51 5.89
N LYS A 221 -5.78 -23.48 6.71
CA LYS A 221 -6.80 -23.27 7.75
C LYS A 221 -6.36 -22.21 8.76
N GLN A 222 -5.11 -22.29 9.23
CA GLN A 222 -4.54 -21.31 10.15
C GLN A 222 -4.54 -19.91 9.52
N ALA A 223 -4.06 -19.77 8.28
CA ALA A 223 -4.02 -18.49 7.57
C ALA A 223 -5.42 -17.90 7.37
N LEU A 224 -6.41 -18.72 6.99
CA LEU A 224 -7.80 -18.26 6.83
C LEU A 224 -8.49 -17.86 8.16
N ILE A 225 -7.95 -18.26 9.29
CA ILE A 225 -8.41 -17.82 10.62
C ILE A 225 -7.72 -16.53 11.02
N SER A 226 -6.39 -16.46 10.93
CA SER A 226 -5.61 -15.34 11.47
C SER A 226 -5.49 -14.16 10.51
N ASP A 227 -5.22 -14.38 9.22
CA ASP A 227 -4.91 -13.30 8.29
C ASP A 227 -6.10 -12.36 8.02
N PRO A 228 -7.36 -12.83 7.90
CA PRO A 228 -8.51 -11.94 7.78
C PRO A 228 -8.68 -11.02 8.98
N MET A 229 -8.49 -11.55 10.20
CA MET A 229 -8.60 -10.78 11.43
C MET A 229 -7.43 -9.79 11.55
N ASP A 230 -6.21 -10.24 11.27
CA ASP A 230 -5.01 -9.40 11.25
C ASP A 230 -5.19 -8.22 10.30
N LYS A 231 -5.60 -8.47 9.05
CA LYS A 231 -5.75 -7.39 8.06
C LYS A 231 -6.96 -6.50 8.34
N ALA A 232 -8.04 -7.02 8.94
CA ALA A 232 -9.14 -6.19 9.43
C ALA A 232 -8.66 -5.19 10.50
N ILE A 233 -7.84 -5.64 11.45
CA ILE A 233 -7.23 -4.78 12.48
C ILE A 233 -6.30 -3.74 11.81
N VAL A 234 -5.40 -4.17 10.93
CA VAL A 234 -4.47 -3.28 10.21
C VAL A 234 -5.21 -2.18 9.46
N PHE A 235 -6.25 -2.53 8.67
CA PHE A 235 -7.03 -1.55 7.93
C PHE A 235 -7.80 -0.59 8.84
N THR A 236 -8.29 -1.08 9.98
CA THR A 236 -8.95 -0.25 10.98
C THR A 236 -7.97 0.76 11.60
N VAL A 237 -6.79 0.28 12.03
CA VAL A 237 -5.74 1.16 12.58
C VAL A 237 -5.33 2.21 11.57
N VAL A 238 -5.12 1.83 10.31
CA VAL A 238 -4.77 2.80 9.25
C VAL A 238 -5.92 3.77 8.99
N ALA A 239 -7.18 3.32 9.00
CA ALA A 239 -8.31 4.22 8.88
C ALA A 239 -8.32 5.26 10.02
N ILE A 240 -8.12 4.83 11.28
CA ILE A 240 -7.98 5.74 12.42
C ILE A 240 -6.85 6.74 12.20
N LEU A 241 -5.65 6.27 11.83
CA LEU A 241 -4.49 7.13 11.60
C LEU A 241 -4.76 8.17 10.51
N VAL A 242 -5.35 7.77 9.38
CA VAL A 242 -5.62 8.68 8.27
C VAL A 242 -6.76 9.66 8.61
N TYR A 243 -7.78 9.23 9.36
CA TYR A 243 -8.82 10.14 9.83
C TYR A 243 -8.31 11.11 10.91
N ALA A 244 -7.33 10.73 11.72
CA ALA A 244 -6.69 11.60 12.70
C ALA A 244 -5.78 12.68 12.06
N LEU A 245 -5.33 12.47 10.82
CA LEU A 245 -4.54 13.50 10.12
C LEU A 245 -5.36 14.77 9.89
N PRO A 246 -4.79 15.97 10.13
CA PRO A 246 -5.45 17.24 9.78
C PRO A 246 -5.81 17.27 8.30
N ARG A 247 -6.94 17.92 7.96
CA ARG A 247 -7.43 18.02 6.59
C ARG A 247 -6.35 18.56 5.63
N ARG A 248 -5.58 19.58 6.06
CA ARG A 248 -4.48 20.15 5.26
C ARG A 248 -3.42 19.11 4.92
N ALA A 249 -3.06 18.23 5.87
CA ALA A 249 -2.09 17.17 5.64
C ALA A 249 -2.64 16.12 4.65
N ARG A 250 -3.91 15.71 4.78
CA ARG A 250 -4.56 14.75 3.85
C ARG A 250 -4.60 15.27 2.42
N LEU A 251 -4.82 16.57 2.24
CA LEU A 251 -4.89 17.21 0.92
C LEU A 251 -3.53 17.38 0.23
N GLN A 252 -2.42 17.15 0.92
CA GLN A 252 -1.08 17.11 0.30
C GLN A 252 -0.87 15.87 -0.59
N PHE A 253 -1.68 14.81 -0.39
CA PHE A 253 -1.56 13.59 -1.16
C PHE A 253 -2.45 13.63 -2.42
N PRO A 254 -1.86 13.69 -3.63
CA PRO A 254 -2.61 13.79 -4.89
C PRO A 254 -3.56 12.61 -5.11
N PHE A 255 -3.19 11.41 -4.70
CA PHE A 255 -4.02 10.21 -4.79
C PHE A 255 -5.29 10.34 -3.95
N VAL A 256 -5.18 10.79 -2.70
CA VAL A 256 -6.30 10.99 -1.78
C VAL A 256 -7.31 12.00 -2.35
N ARG A 257 -6.82 13.10 -2.92
CA ARG A 257 -7.67 14.11 -3.57
C ARG A 257 -8.37 13.57 -4.81
N ARG A 258 -7.58 12.97 -5.73
CA ARG A 258 -8.08 12.50 -7.03
C ARG A 258 -9.16 11.44 -6.89
N HIS A 259 -9.00 10.52 -5.95
CA HIS A 259 -9.90 9.39 -5.77
C HIS A 259 -10.92 9.58 -4.64
N ARG A 260 -10.91 10.76 -3.98
CA ARG A 260 -11.81 11.05 -2.85
C ARG A 260 -11.80 9.91 -1.83
N VAL A 261 -10.61 9.50 -1.43
CA VAL A 261 -10.39 8.30 -0.60
C VAL A 261 -11.13 8.38 0.74
N LEU A 262 -11.30 9.61 1.26
CA LEU A 262 -11.93 9.88 2.56
C LEU A 262 -13.18 10.75 2.39
N ALA A 263 -14.14 10.63 3.30
CA ALA A 263 -15.26 11.57 3.42
C ALA A 263 -14.74 13.00 3.73
N GLY A 264 -15.46 14.02 3.31
CA GLY A 264 -15.07 15.40 3.53
C GLY A 264 -14.04 15.96 2.52
N ASN A 265 -13.72 15.24 1.46
CA ASN A 265 -12.82 15.69 0.39
C ASN A 265 -13.57 16.25 -0.84
N THR A 266 -14.82 16.69 -0.67
CA THR A 266 -15.62 17.27 -1.76
C THR A 266 -15.28 18.76 -1.97
N PRO A 267 -15.33 19.28 -3.22
CA PRO A 267 -15.13 20.71 -3.47
C PRO A 267 -16.12 21.61 -2.75
N VAL A 268 -17.36 21.13 -2.51
CA VAL A 268 -18.39 21.85 -1.80
C VAL A 268 -18.02 22.10 -0.33
N GLU A 269 -17.45 21.09 0.35
CA GLU A 269 -16.96 21.25 1.73
C GLU A 269 -15.69 22.11 1.77
N ALA A 270 -14.87 22.11 0.71
CA ALA A 270 -13.71 23.00 0.61
C ALA A 270 -14.12 24.46 0.49
N ALA A 271 -15.26 24.75 -0.14
CA ALA A 271 -15.82 26.10 -0.25
C ALA A 271 -16.48 26.55 1.06
N ALA A 272 -17.07 25.64 1.83
CA ALA A 272 -17.69 25.96 3.13
C ALA A 272 -16.67 26.33 4.21
N ASP A 273 -15.44 25.80 4.13
CA ASP A 273 -14.34 26.11 5.06
C ASP A 273 -13.45 27.28 4.59
N ALA A 274 -13.73 27.87 3.42
CA ALA A 274 -13.03 29.07 2.99
C ALA A 274 -13.43 30.22 3.96
N PRO A 275 -12.47 30.97 4.52
CA PRO A 275 -12.82 32.13 5.37
C PRO A 275 -13.70 33.06 4.53
N ALA A 276 -14.84 33.42 5.09
CA ALA A 276 -15.76 34.36 4.46
C ALA A 276 -14.95 35.61 4.03
N GLN A 277 -14.83 35.81 2.74
CA GLN A 277 -14.28 37.06 2.24
C GLN A 277 -15.22 38.12 2.72
N GLY A 278 -14.74 38.95 3.65
CA GLY A 278 -15.48 40.12 4.16
C GLY A 278 -15.98 40.95 2.97
N PRO A 279 -17.11 41.66 3.14
CA PRO A 279 -17.69 42.45 2.07
C PRO A 279 -16.62 43.38 1.53
N GLY A 280 -16.23 43.16 0.26
CA GLY A 280 -15.27 43.99 -0.44
C GLY A 280 -15.77 45.43 -0.43
N HIS A 281 -14.93 46.33 0.06
CA HIS A 281 -15.12 47.76 -0.16
C HIS A 281 -15.21 47.98 -1.66
N GLY A 282 -16.43 48.21 -2.15
CA GLY A 282 -16.68 48.69 -3.49
C GLY A 282 -15.94 50.01 -3.71
N PRO A 283 -15.43 50.27 -4.90
CA PRO A 283 -14.76 51.53 -5.19
C PRO A 283 -15.74 52.67 -4.98
N ALA A 284 -15.36 53.65 -4.14
CA ALA A 284 -16.09 54.88 -3.93
C ALA A 284 -16.36 55.58 -5.28
N GLN A 285 -17.62 55.70 -5.65
CA GLN A 285 -18.02 56.51 -6.79
C GLN A 285 -17.63 57.95 -6.49
N GLY A 286 -16.62 58.44 -7.21
CA GLY A 286 -16.25 59.83 -7.23
C GLY A 286 -17.38 60.69 -7.75
N THR A 287 -18.00 61.49 -6.90
CA THR A 287 -18.89 62.58 -7.31
C THR A 287 -18.09 63.68 -8.00
N SER A 288 -18.32 63.82 -9.28
CA SER A 288 -17.89 64.97 -10.06
C SER A 288 -18.56 66.25 -9.53
N PRO A 289 -17.86 67.32 -9.27
CA PRO A 289 -18.50 68.62 -9.05
C PRO A 289 -18.81 69.26 -10.42
N ASP A 290 -20.10 69.37 -10.69
CA ASP A 290 -20.61 70.06 -11.82
C ASP A 290 -20.31 71.58 -11.70
N SER A 291 -19.82 72.12 -12.75
CA SER A 291 -19.55 73.53 -12.95
C SER A 291 -20.86 74.27 -13.21
N ALA A 292 -21.31 75.14 -12.30
CA ALA A 292 -22.29 76.09 -12.61
C ALA A 292 -21.66 77.50 -12.69
N ARG A 293 -21.70 78.01 -13.85
CA ARG A 293 -21.36 79.26 -14.45
C ARG A 293 -22.46 80.27 -14.20
N LYS A 294 -22.07 81.54 -14.15
CA LYS A 294 -22.74 82.80 -14.44
C LYS A 294 -22.93 83.79 -13.27
N GLY A 295 -22.33 84.91 -13.54
CA GLY A 295 -22.64 86.18 -13.09
C GLY A 295 -21.46 87.13 -13.33
#